data_779c20f452d534ba3db0c0a8c96456f8
#
_entry.id   779c20f452d534ba3db0c0a8c96456f8
#
_cell.length_a   1.000
_cell.length_b   1.000
_cell.length_c   1.000
_cell.angle_alpha   90.00
_cell.angle_beta   90.00
_cell.angle_gamma   90.00
#
_symmetry.space_group_name_H-M   'P 1'
#
loop_
_entity.id
_entity.type
_entity.pdbx_description
1 polymer ?
#
loop_
_entity_poly.entity_id
_entity_poly.type
_entity_poly.pdbx_seq_one_letter_code
_entity_poly.pdbx_strand_id
1 'polypeptide(L)'
;MKKLLAIATLAFVFLTACQKNNLPASLATKILPLGASRVQGDPPNFHSYRYKLWKKLVENGWSVDFVGSQIDPKSYALVDNEEFDPHHEGHSGYTSGQLLDELDDWMAGVDTPDIVLFSSPGGNDALDLLPYDDAVDNIVAIVQKLQVYNPNVTVVIEKMAPGNAIAMLVLDDYYTRIQSDMDSLVNYLNTPTSNVVSIDMATGFDADLLADPVHYNQQGASFISARYYDLLITLIQP
;
A
#
# COMPACT_ATOMS: atom_id res chain seq x y z
N MET A 1 -18.56 78.35 -6.30
CA MET A 1 -18.71 77.28 -5.38
C MET A 1 -18.58 75.97 -6.14
N LYS A 2 -17.40 75.31 -6.16
CA LYS A 2 -17.15 74.04 -6.87
C LYS A 2 -17.29 72.89 -5.83
N LYS A 3 -18.26 72.00 -6.04
CA LYS A 3 -18.42 70.78 -5.27
C LYS A 3 -17.49 69.72 -5.80
N LEU A 4 -16.54 69.24 -4.95
CA LEU A 4 -15.73 68.05 -5.19
C LEU A 4 -16.56 66.82 -4.88
N LEU A 5 -16.69 65.93 -5.86
CA LEU A 5 -17.29 64.63 -5.68
C LEU A 5 -16.15 63.62 -5.41
N ALA A 6 -16.09 63.04 -4.22
CA ALA A 6 -15.14 61.99 -3.87
C ALA A 6 -15.73 60.63 -4.28
N ILE A 7 -15.08 59.96 -5.21
CA ILE A 7 -15.41 58.60 -5.61
C ILE A 7 -14.60 57.64 -4.72
N ALA A 8 -15.29 56.92 -3.82
CA ALA A 8 -14.68 55.85 -3.04
C ALA A 8 -14.66 54.56 -3.85
N THR A 9 -13.48 54.14 -4.25
CA THR A 9 -13.27 52.85 -4.94
C THR A 9 -13.20 51.74 -3.88
N LEU A 10 -14.23 50.89 -3.82
CA LEU A 10 -14.29 49.72 -2.95
C LEU A 10 -13.53 48.56 -3.66
N ALA A 11 -12.33 48.25 -3.18
CA ALA A 11 -11.59 47.09 -3.67
C ALA A 11 -12.15 45.80 -3.03
N PHE A 12 -12.85 44.99 -3.85
CA PHE A 12 -13.26 43.63 -3.47
C PHE A 12 -12.03 42.71 -3.56
N VAL A 13 -11.47 42.33 -2.43
CA VAL A 13 -10.48 41.25 -2.33
C VAL A 13 -11.24 39.92 -2.38
N PHE A 14 -11.19 39.24 -3.50
CA PHE A 14 -11.64 37.84 -3.59
C PHE A 14 -10.60 36.97 -2.88
N LEU A 15 -10.89 36.58 -1.64
CA LEU A 15 -10.22 35.47 -0.99
C LEU A 15 -10.77 34.16 -1.63
N THR A 16 -10.05 33.63 -2.61
CA THR A 16 -10.26 32.24 -3.03
C THR A 16 -9.75 31.33 -1.92
N ALA A 17 -10.63 31.00 -0.98
CA ALA A 17 -10.40 29.85 -0.10
C ALA A 17 -10.32 28.61 -1.00
N CYS A 18 -9.17 27.95 -1.05
CA CYS A 18 -9.07 26.58 -1.54
C CYS A 18 -9.98 25.72 -0.64
N GLN A 19 -11.20 25.46 -1.05
CA GLN A 19 -12.01 24.41 -0.43
C GLN A 19 -11.33 23.08 -0.76
N LYS A 20 -10.70 22.43 0.23
CA LYS A 20 -10.42 20.99 0.13
C LYS A 20 -11.76 20.30 -0.13
N ASN A 21 -11.87 19.64 -1.26
CA ASN A 21 -12.99 18.76 -1.55
C ASN A 21 -12.86 17.52 -0.67
N ASN A 22 -13.38 17.59 0.56
CA ASN A 22 -13.62 16.39 1.35
C ASN A 22 -14.77 15.65 0.66
N LEU A 23 -14.42 14.73 -0.24
CA LEU A 23 -15.41 13.81 -0.79
C LEU A 23 -16.02 13.01 0.37
N PRO A 24 -17.33 12.68 0.32
CA PRO A 24 -17.91 11.78 1.32
C PRO A 24 -17.07 10.49 1.37
N ALA A 25 -16.93 9.88 2.54
CA ALA A 25 -16.19 8.61 2.71
C ALA A 25 -16.66 7.50 1.75
N SER A 26 -17.90 7.58 1.26
CA SER A 26 -18.46 6.70 0.22
C SER A 26 -17.82 6.85 -1.18
N LEU A 27 -17.00 7.87 -1.40
CA LEU A 27 -16.29 8.14 -2.67
C LEU A 27 -14.76 8.00 -2.51
N ALA A 28 -14.26 7.68 -1.31
CA ALA A 28 -12.85 7.42 -1.10
C ALA A 28 -12.46 6.09 -1.78
N THR A 29 -11.29 6.06 -2.41
CA THR A 29 -10.74 4.82 -2.97
C THR A 29 -10.35 3.87 -1.84
N LYS A 30 -10.95 2.68 -1.82
CA LYS A 30 -10.67 1.66 -0.80
C LYS A 30 -9.42 0.89 -1.15
N ILE A 31 -8.44 0.96 -0.27
CA ILE A 31 -7.13 0.33 -0.46
C ILE A 31 -6.93 -0.71 0.64
N LEU A 32 -6.68 -1.97 0.25
CA LEU A 32 -6.31 -3.06 1.14
C LEU A 32 -4.79 -3.26 1.17
N PRO A 33 -4.08 -2.84 2.22
CA PRO A 33 -2.70 -3.25 2.45
C PRO A 33 -2.67 -4.71 2.90
N LEU A 34 -2.27 -5.63 2.01
CA LEU A 34 -2.26 -7.08 2.24
C LEU A 34 -0.83 -7.62 2.33
N GLY A 35 -0.56 -8.51 3.29
CA GLY A 35 0.72 -9.20 3.42
C GLY A 35 1.06 -9.59 4.85
N ALA A 36 2.36 -9.64 5.17
CA ALA A 36 2.84 -10.09 6.47
C ALA A 36 3.36 -8.92 7.35
N SER A 37 4.50 -9.13 8.04
CA SER A 37 5.08 -8.18 8.99
C SER A 37 5.43 -6.81 8.39
N ARG A 38 5.88 -6.76 7.12
CA ARG A 38 6.18 -5.50 6.42
C ARG A 38 4.93 -4.63 6.22
N VAL A 39 3.75 -5.25 6.17
CA VAL A 39 2.46 -4.56 6.18
C VAL A 39 2.06 -4.21 7.60
N GLN A 40 2.08 -5.16 8.53
CA GLN A 40 1.65 -4.93 9.91
C GLN A 40 2.48 -3.84 10.60
N GLY A 41 3.82 -3.94 10.57
CA GLY A 41 4.70 -3.07 11.32
C GLY A 41 4.66 -3.36 12.82
N ASP A 42 5.69 -2.91 13.54
CA ASP A 42 5.76 -2.91 15.01
C ASP A 42 6.67 -1.77 15.48
N PRO A 43 6.31 -0.50 15.27
CA PRO A 43 7.14 0.60 15.72
C PRO A 43 7.24 0.64 17.26
N PRO A 44 8.41 0.94 17.86
CA PRO A 44 9.61 1.44 17.16
C PRO A 44 10.57 0.37 16.62
N ASN A 45 10.29 -0.93 16.79
CA ASN A 45 11.19 -2.01 16.43
C ASN A 45 11.44 -2.04 14.90
N PHE A 46 10.36 -1.99 14.13
CA PHE A 46 10.39 -1.83 12.67
C PHE A 46 9.11 -1.14 12.18
N HIS A 47 9.15 -0.58 10.98
CA HIS A 47 8.08 0.27 10.48
C HIS A 47 7.37 -0.32 9.26
N SER A 48 6.04 -0.14 9.21
CA SER A 48 5.26 -0.32 7.99
C SER A 48 5.28 0.97 7.15
N TYR A 49 5.07 0.82 5.85
CA TYR A 49 4.93 1.94 4.91
C TYR A 49 3.58 2.67 5.04
N ARG A 50 2.55 2.06 5.65
CA ARG A 50 1.14 2.48 5.62
C ARG A 50 0.93 3.92 6.07
N TYR A 51 1.41 4.30 7.27
CA TYR A 51 1.26 5.68 7.76
C TYR A 51 1.93 6.70 6.83
N LYS A 52 3.13 6.39 6.33
CA LYS A 52 3.87 7.30 5.44
C LYS A 52 3.15 7.47 4.09
N LEU A 53 2.57 6.39 3.57
CA LEU A 53 1.79 6.40 2.34
C LEU A 53 0.49 7.19 2.53
N TRP A 54 -0.30 6.85 3.55
CA TRP A 54 -1.55 7.56 3.89
C TRP A 54 -1.30 9.05 4.08
N LYS A 55 -0.31 9.42 4.88
CA LYS A 55 0.08 10.82 5.09
C LYS A 55 0.35 11.53 3.76
N LYS A 56 1.13 10.91 2.87
CA LYS A 56 1.48 11.51 1.59
C LYS A 56 0.27 11.68 0.67
N LEU A 57 -0.66 10.72 0.70
CA LEU A 57 -1.92 10.81 -0.04
C LEU A 57 -2.79 11.94 0.48
N VAL A 58 -3.04 12.02 1.79
CA VAL A 58 -3.85 13.06 2.42
C VAL A 58 -3.26 14.46 2.21
N GLU A 59 -1.95 14.65 2.43
CA GLU A 59 -1.27 15.93 2.20
C GLU A 59 -1.38 16.44 0.76
N ASN A 60 -1.59 15.55 -0.20
CA ASN A 60 -1.77 15.89 -1.61
C ASN A 60 -3.24 15.86 -2.06
N GLY A 61 -4.18 15.77 -1.13
CA GLY A 61 -5.61 15.90 -1.38
C GLY A 61 -6.29 14.67 -1.96
N TRP A 62 -5.66 13.48 -1.88
CA TRP A 62 -6.27 12.23 -2.29
C TRP A 62 -7.20 11.70 -1.21
N SER A 63 -8.43 11.32 -1.60
CA SER A 63 -9.39 10.70 -0.70
C SER A 63 -9.23 9.18 -0.77
N VAL A 64 -8.69 8.58 0.29
CA VAL A 64 -8.45 7.14 0.41
C VAL A 64 -9.00 6.63 1.73
N ASP A 65 -9.38 5.36 1.73
CA ASP A 65 -9.90 4.60 2.86
C ASP A 65 -9.13 3.28 2.92
N PHE A 66 -8.33 3.10 3.96
CA PHE A 66 -7.63 1.83 4.15
C PHE A 66 -8.61 0.82 4.75
N VAL A 67 -8.70 -0.35 4.14
CA VAL A 67 -9.58 -1.42 4.60
C VAL A 67 -8.78 -2.64 5.04
N GLY A 68 -9.38 -3.46 5.91
CA GLY A 68 -8.76 -4.67 6.45
C GLY A 68 -9.34 -5.02 7.81
N SER A 69 -9.16 -6.27 8.24
CA SER A 69 -9.66 -6.79 9.51
C SER A 69 -8.78 -6.39 10.70
N GLN A 70 -7.52 -6.02 10.44
CA GLN A 70 -6.56 -5.61 11.46
C GLN A 70 -6.59 -4.10 11.66
N ILE A 71 -6.32 -3.68 12.89
CA ILE A 71 -6.24 -2.26 13.29
C ILE A 71 -4.87 -2.02 13.92
N ASP A 72 -4.11 -1.07 13.38
CA ASP A 72 -2.84 -0.64 13.98
C ASP A 72 -3.09 0.00 15.35
N PRO A 73 -2.56 -0.56 16.45
CA PRO A 73 -2.82 -0.05 17.80
C PRO A 73 -1.97 1.19 18.16
N LYS A 74 -1.11 1.66 17.27
CA LYS A 74 -0.19 2.77 17.56
C LYS A 74 -0.85 4.11 17.28
N SER A 75 -0.39 5.12 18.00
CA SER A 75 -0.82 6.51 17.78
C SER A 75 0.16 7.22 16.85
N TYR A 76 -0.38 7.97 15.91
CA TYR A 76 0.37 8.76 14.93
C TYR A 76 0.00 10.24 15.02
N ALA A 77 0.87 11.11 14.51
CA ALA A 77 0.55 12.52 14.42
C ALA A 77 -0.59 12.77 13.41
N LEU A 78 -1.45 13.73 13.74
CA LEU A 78 -2.48 14.19 12.82
C LEU A 78 -1.85 14.79 11.54
N VAL A 79 -2.52 14.58 10.43
CA VAL A 79 -2.18 15.19 9.15
C VAL A 79 -3.36 16.00 8.67
N ASP A 80 -3.19 17.31 8.52
CA ASP A 80 -4.27 18.23 8.13
C ASP A 80 -5.54 18.12 9.02
N ASN A 81 -5.35 17.82 10.31
CA ASN A 81 -6.38 17.54 11.32
C ASN A 81 -7.11 16.20 11.12
N GLU A 82 -6.61 15.31 10.29
CA GLU A 82 -7.12 13.96 10.11
C GLU A 82 -6.29 12.95 10.90
N GLU A 83 -6.94 11.94 11.47
CA GLU A 83 -6.29 10.80 12.11
C GLU A 83 -5.86 9.79 11.05
N PHE A 84 -4.74 9.10 11.30
CA PHE A 84 -4.31 8.01 10.45
C PHE A 84 -5.36 6.91 10.39
N ASP A 85 -5.69 6.46 9.18
CA ASP A 85 -6.54 5.30 8.98
C ASP A 85 -5.75 4.02 9.30
N PRO A 86 -6.09 3.30 10.40
CA PRO A 86 -5.26 2.24 10.92
C PRO A 86 -5.51 0.87 10.28
N HIS A 87 -6.50 0.72 9.40
CA HIS A 87 -6.92 -0.58 8.89
C HIS A 87 -5.90 -1.21 7.94
N HIS A 88 -5.79 -2.54 7.98
CA HIS A 88 -4.90 -3.32 7.11
C HIS A 88 -5.18 -4.82 7.20
N GLU A 89 -4.58 -5.60 6.32
CA GLU A 89 -4.55 -7.06 6.34
C GLU A 89 -3.10 -7.57 6.37
N GLY A 90 -2.34 -7.06 7.32
CA GLY A 90 -0.96 -7.48 7.57
C GLY A 90 -0.87 -8.42 8.77
N HIS A 91 -0.34 -9.63 8.57
CA HIS A 91 -0.23 -10.67 9.59
C HIS A 91 1.22 -11.13 9.72
N SER A 92 1.93 -10.68 10.77
CA SER A 92 3.35 -10.98 10.98
C SER A 92 3.60 -12.50 11.01
N GLY A 93 4.59 -12.93 10.24
CA GLY A 93 5.00 -14.34 10.17
C GLY A 93 4.18 -15.20 9.20
N TYR A 94 3.07 -14.70 8.65
CA TYR A 94 2.24 -15.50 7.75
C TYR A 94 2.94 -15.80 6.42
N THR A 95 2.88 -17.05 6.01
CA THR A 95 3.24 -17.52 4.67
C THR A 95 2.12 -17.24 3.67
N SER A 96 2.38 -17.39 2.38
CA SER A 96 1.36 -17.25 1.34
C SER A 96 0.19 -18.21 1.52
N GLY A 97 0.46 -19.44 1.97
CA GLY A 97 -0.58 -20.42 2.27
C GLY A 97 -1.49 -19.99 3.40
N GLN A 98 -0.93 -19.47 4.50
CA GLN A 98 -1.72 -18.96 5.62
C GLN A 98 -2.55 -17.72 5.23
N LEU A 99 -2.00 -16.81 4.41
CA LEU A 99 -2.79 -15.70 3.87
C LEU A 99 -3.96 -16.19 3.00
N LEU A 100 -3.72 -17.21 2.17
CA LEU A 100 -4.74 -17.79 1.31
C LEU A 100 -5.87 -18.46 2.10
N ASP A 101 -5.51 -19.21 3.15
CA ASP A 101 -6.46 -19.96 3.97
C ASP A 101 -7.45 -19.05 4.71
N GLU A 102 -6.97 -17.90 5.20
CA GLU A 102 -7.77 -16.97 6.01
C GLU A 102 -8.46 -15.86 5.18
N LEU A 103 -8.10 -15.70 3.91
CA LEU A 103 -8.52 -14.56 3.08
C LEU A 103 -10.06 -14.44 2.99
N ASP A 104 -10.78 -15.56 2.85
CA ASP A 104 -12.23 -15.54 2.72
C ASP A 104 -12.90 -15.02 4.00
N ASP A 105 -12.39 -15.41 5.17
CA ASP A 105 -12.91 -14.99 6.46
C ASP A 105 -12.68 -13.49 6.67
N TRP A 106 -11.51 -12.97 6.31
CA TRP A 106 -11.22 -11.53 6.39
C TRP A 106 -12.10 -10.74 5.44
N MET A 107 -12.17 -11.15 4.18
CA MET A 107 -12.95 -10.43 3.16
C MET A 107 -14.45 -10.42 3.44
N ALA A 108 -14.98 -11.38 4.20
CA ALA A 108 -16.38 -11.39 4.62
C ALA A 108 -16.74 -10.27 5.61
N GLY A 109 -15.75 -9.72 6.32
CA GLY A 109 -15.92 -8.72 7.37
C GLY A 109 -15.47 -7.29 7.01
N VAL A 110 -14.89 -7.08 5.83
CA VAL A 110 -14.33 -5.80 5.41
C VAL A 110 -15.01 -5.25 4.16
N ASP A 111 -14.92 -3.96 3.97
CA ASP A 111 -15.38 -3.31 2.75
C ASP A 111 -14.58 -3.80 1.55
N THR A 112 -15.26 -4.05 0.44
CA THR A 112 -14.65 -4.54 -0.80
C THR A 112 -13.62 -3.54 -1.32
N PRO A 113 -12.33 -3.92 -1.46
CA PRO A 113 -11.29 -3.01 -1.92
C PRO A 113 -11.38 -2.71 -3.41
N ASP A 114 -11.05 -1.47 -3.78
CA ASP A 114 -10.81 -1.06 -5.16
C ASP A 114 -9.39 -1.39 -5.60
N ILE A 115 -8.44 -1.24 -4.67
CA ILE A 115 -7.02 -1.52 -4.90
C ILE A 115 -6.48 -2.40 -3.76
N VAL A 116 -5.70 -3.42 -4.09
CA VAL A 116 -4.95 -4.24 -3.14
C VAL A 116 -3.46 -3.98 -3.32
N LEU A 117 -2.75 -3.68 -2.22
CA LEU A 117 -1.30 -3.57 -2.19
C LEU A 117 -0.73 -4.87 -1.60
N PHE A 118 -0.42 -5.84 -2.46
CA PHE A 118 0.10 -7.14 -2.04
C PHE A 118 1.62 -7.06 -1.85
N SER A 119 2.01 -6.88 -0.60
CA SER A 119 3.39 -6.61 -0.20
C SER A 119 4.17 -7.89 0.08
N SER A 120 5.38 -7.96 -0.45
CA SER A 120 6.39 -9.00 -0.19
C SER A 120 5.83 -10.43 -0.32
N PRO A 121 5.17 -10.78 -1.45
CA PRO A 121 4.51 -12.07 -1.63
C PRO A 121 5.50 -13.24 -1.50
N GLY A 122 5.18 -14.20 -0.63
CA GLY A 122 6.00 -15.40 -0.39
C GLY A 122 7.32 -15.16 0.37
N GLY A 123 7.54 -13.98 0.94
CA GLY A 123 8.78 -13.71 1.69
C GLY A 123 8.97 -14.65 2.90
N ASN A 124 7.91 -14.94 3.65
CA ASN A 124 7.99 -15.90 4.76
C ASN A 124 8.05 -17.35 4.28
N ASP A 125 7.46 -17.69 3.13
CA ASP A 125 7.62 -19.01 2.50
C ASP A 125 9.11 -19.30 2.25
N ALA A 126 9.84 -18.31 1.73
CA ALA A 126 11.29 -18.44 1.52
C ALA A 126 12.08 -18.54 2.84
N LEU A 127 11.71 -17.76 3.87
CA LEU A 127 12.35 -17.84 5.19
C LEU A 127 12.12 -19.18 5.87
N ASP A 128 10.95 -19.78 5.67
CA ASP A 128 10.58 -21.10 6.20
C ASP A 128 11.02 -22.25 5.29
N LEU A 129 11.75 -21.96 4.20
CA LEU A 129 12.26 -22.92 3.24
C LEU A 129 11.15 -23.76 2.58
N LEU A 130 9.97 -23.17 2.38
CA LEU A 130 8.87 -23.80 1.70
C LEU A 130 9.10 -23.83 0.16
N PRO A 131 8.49 -24.78 -0.58
CA PRO A 131 8.65 -24.84 -2.02
C PRO A 131 8.23 -23.55 -2.72
N TYR A 132 9.06 -23.07 -3.63
CA TYR A 132 8.77 -21.87 -4.41
C TYR A 132 7.49 -21.97 -5.22
N ASP A 133 7.28 -23.12 -5.86
CA ASP A 133 6.12 -23.32 -6.75
C ASP A 133 4.81 -23.28 -5.94
N ASP A 134 4.79 -23.83 -4.72
CA ASP A 134 3.63 -23.75 -3.81
C ASP A 134 3.33 -22.30 -3.43
N ALA A 135 4.36 -21.49 -3.16
CA ALA A 135 4.18 -20.08 -2.85
C ALA A 135 3.63 -19.28 -4.05
N VAL A 136 4.10 -19.57 -5.26
CA VAL A 136 3.57 -18.96 -6.50
C VAL A 136 2.12 -19.36 -6.73
N ASP A 137 1.78 -20.63 -6.56
CA ASP A 137 0.39 -21.12 -6.69
C ASP A 137 -0.54 -20.45 -5.68
N ASN A 138 -0.08 -20.25 -4.44
CA ASN A 138 -0.83 -19.52 -3.42
C ASN A 138 -1.02 -18.03 -3.80
N ILE A 139 0.01 -17.35 -4.30
CA ILE A 139 -0.07 -15.96 -4.78
C ILE A 139 -1.12 -15.86 -5.90
N VAL A 140 -1.10 -16.77 -6.86
CA VAL A 140 -2.10 -16.85 -7.94
C VAL A 140 -3.50 -17.01 -7.37
N ALA A 141 -3.70 -17.95 -6.44
CA ALA A 141 -4.99 -18.22 -5.83
C ALA A 141 -5.52 -17.03 -5.02
N ILE A 142 -4.64 -16.32 -4.28
CA ILE A 142 -4.98 -15.08 -3.55
C ILE A 142 -5.52 -14.02 -4.52
N VAL A 143 -4.80 -13.75 -5.60
CA VAL A 143 -5.23 -12.75 -6.58
C VAL A 143 -6.55 -13.13 -7.24
N GLN A 144 -6.70 -14.40 -7.62
CA GLN A 144 -7.96 -14.89 -8.21
C GLN A 144 -9.14 -14.80 -7.25
N LYS A 145 -8.94 -15.08 -5.95
CA LYS A 145 -9.97 -14.85 -4.92
C LYS A 145 -10.35 -13.37 -4.83
N LEU A 146 -9.38 -12.47 -4.78
CA LEU A 146 -9.63 -11.02 -4.77
C LEU A 146 -10.44 -10.55 -5.99
N GLN A 147 -10.15 -11.11 -7.17
CA GLN A 147 -10.92 -10.86 -8.40
C GLN A 147 -12.34 -11.41 -8.36
N VAL A 148 -12.60 -12.46 -7.56
CA VAL A 148 -13.96 -12.95 -7.30
C VAL A 148 -14.73 -11.99 -6.40
N TYR A 149 -14.08 -11.42 -5.37
CA TYR A 149 -14.71 -10.43 -4.49
C TYR A 149 -15.01 -9.11 -5.20
N ASN A 150 -14.06 -8.63 -6.00
CA ASN A 150 -14.25 -7.46 -6.85
C ASN A 150 -13.71 -7.73 -8.26
N PRO A 151 -14.56 -8.01 -9.25
CA PRO A 151 -14.11 -8.24 -10.63
C PRO A 151 -13.40 -7.04 -11.28
N ASN A 152 -13.46 -5.86 -10.67
CA ASN A 152 -12.78 -4.64 -11.13
C ASN A 152 -11.59 -4.26 -10.24
N VAL A 153 -11.17 -5.10 -9.30
CA VAL A 153 -10.07 -4.80 -8.39
C VAL A 153 -8.77 -4.56 -9.18
N THR A 154 -8.01 -3.57 -8.76
CA THR A 154 -6.61 -3.43 -9.17
C THR A 154 -5.72 -4.06 -8.11
N VAL A 155 -4.90 -5.04 -8.47
CA VAL A 155 -3.93 -5.67 -7.56
C VAL A 155 -2.53 -5.22 -7.92
N VAL A 156 -1.86 -4.56 -6.98
CA VAL A 156 -0.46 -4.13 -7.08
C VAL A 156 0.40 -5.15 -6.34
N ILE A 157 1.22 -5.90 -7.06
CA ILE A 157 2.09 -6.94 -6.48
C ILE A 157 3.53 -6.43 -6.44
N GLU A 158 4.17 -6.51 -5.28
CA GLU A 158 5.57 -6.10 -5.15
C GLU A 158 6.55 -7.07 -5.83
N LYS A 159 7.45 -6.54 -6.64
CA LYS A 159 8.80 -7.08 -6.77
C LYS A 159 9.52 -6.67 -5.48
N MET A 160 9.51 -7.54 -4.49
CA MET A 160 9.81 -7.18 -3.10
C MET A 160 11.22 -6.58 -2.91
N ALA A 161 11.36 -5.67 -1.95
CA ALA A 161 12.67 -5.20 -1.49
C ALA A 161 13.47 -6.36 -0.88
N PRO A 162 14.80 -6.42 -1.10
CA PRO A 162 15.65 -7.48 -0.56
C PRO A 162 15.73 -7.43 0.97
N GLY A 163 16.21 -8.50 1.57
CA GLY A 163 16.74 -8.52 2.92
C GLY A 163 18.19 -8.02 2.96
N ASN A 164 18.77 -7.96 4.15
CA ASN A 164 20.21 -7.74 4.28
C ASN A 164 21.02 -9.00 3.86
N ALA A 165 22.35 -8.89 3.84
CA ALA A 165 23.21 -9.99 3.41
C ALA A 165 22.98 -11.31 4.19
N ILE A 166 22.54 -11.24 5.47
CA ILE A 166 22.27 -12.44 6.27
C ILE A 166 20.97 -13.11 5.81
N ALA A 167 19.90 -12.33 5.63
CA ALA A 167 18.63 -12.85 5.12
C ALA A 167 18.78 -13.42 3.71
N MET A 168 19.58 -12.77 2.85
CA MET A 168 19.78 -13.22 1.47
C MET A 168 20.53 -14.55 1.37
N LEU A 169 21.23 -15.02 2.42
CA LEU A 169 21.74 -16.40 2.45
C LEU A 169 20.65 -17.47 2.32
N VAL A 170 19.43 -17.13 2.71
CA VAL A 170 18.25 -18.02 2.66
C VAL A 170 17.32 -17.62 1.52
N LEU A 171 17.15 -16.33 1.30
CA LEU A 171 16.16 -15.77 0.39
C LEU A 171 16.58 -15.71 -1.08
N ASP A 172 17.89 -15.81 -1.40
CA ASP A 172 18.45 -15.41 -2.70
C ASP A 172 17.83 -16.17 -3.89
N ASP A 173 17.67 -17.48 -3.79
CA ASP A 173 17.06 -18.29 -4.86
C ASP A 173 15.60 -17.89 -5.09
N TYR A 174 14.79 -17.82 -4.03
CA TYR A 174 13.40 -17.40 -4.10
C TYR A 174 13.29 -15.97 -4.64
N TYR A 175 14.09 -15.06 -4.08
CA TYR A 175 14.10 -13.65 -4.45
C TYR A 175 14.40 -13.46 -5.95
N THR A 176 15.45 -14.13 -6.44
CA THR A 176 15.84 -14.04 -7.85
C THR A 176 14.75 -14.58 -8.78
N ARG A 177 14.16 -15.71 -8.42
CA ARG A 177 13.08 -16.34 -9.21
C ARG A 177 11.85 -15.44 -9.23
N ILE A 178 11.34 -14.97 -8.09
CA ILE A 178 10.11 -14.16 -8.03
C ILE A 178 10.29 -12.82 -8.74
N GLN A 179 11.48 -12.19 -8.68
CA GLN A 179 11.77 -10.99 -9.45
C GLN A 179 11.69 -11.23 -10.96
N SER A 180 12.23 -12.36 -11.42
CA SER A 180 12.20 -12.76 -12.84
C SER A 180 10.78 -13.09 -13.32
N ASP A 181 10.02 -13.81 -12.50
CA ASP A 181 8.74 -14.39 -12.91
C ASP A 181 7.58 -13.40 -12.78
N MET A 182 7.75 -12.33 -12.00
CA MET A 182 6.68 -11.39 -11.65
C MET A 182 5.96 -10.79 -12.86
N ASP A 183 6.67 -10.37 -13.90
CA ASP A 183 6.05 -9.75 -15.07
C ASP A 183 5.18 -10.76 -15.85
N SER A 184 5.62 -12.03 -15.92
CA SER A 184 4.85 -13.11 -16.52
C SER A 184 3.61 -13.45 -15.68
N LEU A 185 3.77 -13.47 -14.35
CA LEU A 185 2.70 -13.73 -13.40
C LEU A 185 1.60 -12.65 -13.49
N VAL A 186 2.00 -11.39 -13.46
CA VAL A 186 1.10 -10.25 -13.63
C VAL A 186 0.33 -10.32 -14.94
N ASN A 187 1.00 -10.62 -16.06
CA ASN A 187 0.35 -10.77 -17.35
C ASN A 187 -0.66 -11.93 -17.38
N TYR A 188 -0.34 -13.05 -16.71
CA TYR A 188 -1.23 -14.19 -16.58
C TYR A 188 -2.50 -13.88 -15.77
N LEU A 189 -2.36 -13.06 -14.70
CA LEU A 189 -3.44 -12.73 -13.77
C LEU A 189 -4.34 -11.58 -14.26
N ASN A 190 -3.94 -10.80 -15.26
CA ASN A 190 -4.77 -9.75 -15.83
C ASN A 190 -6.04 -10.31 -16.48
N THR A 191 -7.16 -9.65 -16.24
CA THR A 191 -8.44 -9.95 -16.88
C THR A 191 -8.96 -8.72 -17.63
N PRO A 192 -10.00 -8.84 -18.46
CA PRO A 192 -10.58 -7.65 -19.12
C PRO A 192 -11.09 -6.56 -18.16
N THR A 193 -11.36 -6.88 -16.91
CA THR A 193 -11.95 -5.98 -15.92
C THR A 193 -11.06 -5.71 -14.73
N SER A 194 -10.21 -6.67 -14.33
CA SER A 194 -9.28 -6.53 -13.20
C SER A 194 -7.86 -6.31 -13.70
N ASN A 195 -7.25 -5.23 -13.24
CA ASN A 195 -5.88 -4.86 -13.57
C ASN A 195 -4.92 -5.39 -12.51
N VAL A 196 -3.93 -6.18 -12.92
CA VAL A 196 -2.84 -6.63 -12.03
C VAL A 196 -1.54 -6.02 -12.54
N VAL A 197 -0.82 -5.34 -11.65
CA VAL A 197 0.43 -4.63 -12.00
C VAL A 197 1.53 -4.99 -11.01
N SER A 198 2.77 -5.06 -11.47
CA SER A 198 3.93 -5.17 -10.59
C SER A 198 4.46 -3.79 -10.21
N ILE A 199 5.03 -3.69 -9.01
CA ILE A 199 5.76 -2.51 -8.55
C ILE A 199 7.16 -2.91 -8.07
N ASP A 200 8.18 -2.24 -8.59
CA ASP A 200 9.56 -2.52 -8.21
C ASP A 200 9.91 -1.84 -6.88
N MET A 201 10.04 -2.62 -5.82
CA MET A 201 10.54 -2.18 -4.51
C MET A 201 12.03 -2.49 -4.30
N ALA A 202 12.67 -3.17 -5.26
CA ALA A 202 14.03 -3.66 -5.16
C ALA A 202 15.08 -2.65 -5.65
N THR A 203 14.85 -2.05 -6.81
CA THR A 203 15.84 -1.15 -7.43
C THR A 203 16.15 0.05 -6.52
N GLY A 204 17.41 0.22 -6.13
CA GLY A 204 17.85 1.31 -5.24
C GLY A 204 17.48 1.12 -3.77
N PHE A 205 16.93 -0.03 -3.38
CA PHE A 205 16.75 -0.37 -1.97
C PHE A 205 18.09 -0.85 -1.39
N ASP A 206 18.50 -0.29 -0.25
CA ASP A 206 19.75 -0.59 0.43
C ASP A 206 19.49 -1.24 1.80
N ALA A 207 20.43 -2.06 2.27
CA ALA A 207 20.35 -2.70 3.58
C ALA A 207 20.28 -1.68 4.75
N ASP A 208 20.80 -0.47 4.57
CA ASP A 208 20.69 0.63 5.54
C ASP A 208 19.22 1.11 5.74
N LEU A 209 18.31 0.68 4.88
CA LEU A 209 16.87 0.93 4.99
C LEU A 209 16.14 -0.11 5.85
N LEU A 210 16.88 -1.09 6.39
CA LEU A 210 16.34 -2.14 7.25
C LEU A 210 16.62 -1.86 8.73
N ALA A 211 15.70 -2.25 9.59
CA ALA A 211 15.83 -2.24 11.06
C ALA A 211 16.47 -3.54 11.58
N ASP A 212 16.27 -4.62 10.86
CA ASP A 212 16.77 -5.96 11.11
C ASP A 212 17.02 -6.68 9.78
N PRO A 213 17.23 -8.02 9.71
CA PRO A 213 17.52 -8.68 8.43
C PRO A 213 16.49 -8.48 7.32
N VAL A 214 15.22 -8.25 7.63
CA VAL A 214 14.14 -8.19 6.64
C VAL A 214 13.17 -7.02 6.79
N HIS A 215 13.05 -6.41 7.97
CA HIS A 215 12.04 -5.39 8.23
C HIS A 215 12.55 -3.97 7.99
N TYR A 216 11.66 -3.09 7.54
CA TYR A 216 12.00 -1.70 7.25
C TYR A 216 12.26 -0.89 8.52
N ASN A 217 13.29 -0.06 8.50
CA ASN A 217 13.40 1.06 9.43
C ASN A 217 12.52 2.24 8.92
N GLN A 218 12.61 3.39 9.59
CA GLN A 218 11.80 4.55 9.25
C GLN A 218 12.09 5.08 7.83
N GLN A 219 13.34 5.02 7.38
CA GLN A 219 13.75 5.44 6.04
C GLN A 219 13.27 4.45 4.98
N GLY A 220 13.39 3.14 5.26
CA GLY A 220 12.86 2.09 4.40
C GLY A 220 11.35 2.18 4.21
N ALA A 221 10.62 2.38 5.29
CA ALA A 221 9.17 2.63 5.21
C ALA A 221 8.85 3.86 4.34
N SER A 222 9.67 4.92 4.41
CA SER A 222 9.50 6.10 3.55
C SER A 222 9.83 5.82 2.09
N PHE A 223 10.85 4.99 1.81
CA PHE A 223 11.21 4.56 0.47
C PHE A 223 10.07 3.77 -0.20
N ILE A 224 9.55 2.75 0.50
CA ILE A 224 8.44 1.92 0.01
C ILE A 224 7.18 2.76 -0.21
N SER A 225 6.84 3.64 0.76
CA SER A 225 5.67 4.51 0.64
C SER A 225 5.75 5.48 -0.54
N ALA A 226 6.95 5.97 -0.87
CA ALA A 226 7.13 6.85 -2.02
C ALA A 226 6.82 6.14 -3.35
N ARG A 227 7.29 4.90 -3.50
CA ARG A 227 7.00 4.09 -4.70
C ARG A 227 5.53 3.75 -4.85
N TYR A 228 4.87 3.34 -3.76
CA TYR A 228 3.43 3.14 -3.79
C TYR A 228 2.68 4.43 -4.13
N TYR A 229 3.06 5.56 -3.55
CA TYR A 229 2.44 6.84 -3.85
C TYR A 229 2.55 7.18 -5.34
N ASP A 230 3.76 7.09 -5.92
CA ASP A 230 4.01 7.43 -7.32
C ASP A 230 3.21 6.56 -8.29
N LEU A 231 2.95 5.28 -7.94
CA LEU A 231 2.07 4.41 -8.72
C LEU A 231 0.59 4.75 -8.47
N LEU A 232 0.17 4.86 -7.21
CA LEU A 232 -1.24 5.05 -6.85
C LEU A 232 -1.86 6.29 -7.47
N ILE A 233 -1.14 7.41 -7.54
CA ILE A 233 -1.64 8.65 -8.20
C ILE A 233 -1.88 8.48 -9.71
N THR A 234 -1.44 7.39 -10.31
CA THR A 234 -1.75 7.03 -11.70
C THR A 234 -2.97 6.11 -11.83
N LEU A 235 -3.37 5.46 -10.73
CA LEU A 235 -4.44 4.47 -10.68
C LEU A 235 -5.74 5.04 -10.10
N ILE A 236 -5.63 5.93 -9.10
CA ILE A 236 -6.78 6.58 -8.45
C ILE A 236 -7.16 7.85 -9.19
N GLN A 237 -8.45 8.16 -9.17
CA GLN A 237 -8.95 9.42 -9.72
C GLN A 237 -9.11 10.45 -8.60
N PRO A 238 -8.79 11.74 -8.85
CA PRO A 238 -8.95 12.81 -7.87
C PRO A 238 -10.41 13.14 -7.56
#